data_ff945803f64c1fefc9fa70231599b307
#
_entry.id   ff945803f64c1fefc9fa70231599b307
#
_cell.length_a   1.000
_cell.length_b   1.000
_cell.length_c   1.000
_cell.angle_alpha   90.00
_cell.angle_beta   90.00
_cell.angle_gamma   90.00
#
_symmetry.space_group_name_H-M   'P 1'
#
loop_
_entity.id
_entity.type
_entity.pdbx_description
1 polymer ?
#
loop_
_entity_poly.entity_id
_entity_poly.type
_entity_poly.pdbx_seq_one_letter_code
_entity_poly.pdbx_strand_id
1 'polypeptide(L)'
;MAKEIAAGTVICQDGEMADSIYLIMSGTVRATYAVGEFFLEKGDIIGLCEIYREKYHFSYTALDDVTIASFPYHLDSLTSLFDR
;
A
#
# COMPACT_ATOMS: atom_id res chain seq x y z
N MET A 1 13.25 0.04 -0.63
CA MET A 1 13.75 -1.03 -1.52
C MET A 1 12.74 -1.29 -2.61
N ALA A 2 13.16 -1.31 -3.85
CA ALA A 2 12.27 -1.54 -4.99
C ALA A 2 12.03 -3.03 -5.21
N LYS A 3 10.84 -3.38 -5.62
CA LYS A 3 10.41 -4.77 -5.79
C LYS A 3 9.43 -4.85 -6.96
N GLU A 4 9.55 -5.88 -7.77
CA GLU A 4 8.62 -6.14 -8.86
C GLU A 4 7.54 -7.11 -8.41
N ILE A 5 6.30 -6.79 -8.76
CA ILE A 5 5.12 -7.58 -8.42
C ILE A 5 4.46 -7.99 -9.72
N ALA A 6 4.27 -9.29 -9.91
CA ALA A 6 3.63 -9.81 -11.12
C ALA A 6 2.15 -9.48 -11.15
N ALA A 7 1.63 -9.30 -12.35
CA ALA A 7 0.19 -9.09 -12.58
C ALA A 7 -0.64 -10.19 -11.88
N GLY A 8 -1.71 -9.81 -11.21
CA GLY A 8 -2.59 -10.72 -10.49
C GLY A 8 -2.20 -10.99 -9.05
N THR A 9 -1.03 -10.51 -8.62
CA THR A 9 -0.56 -10.73 -7.25
C THR A 9 -1.28 -9.78 -6.29
N VAL A 10 -1.74 -10.31 -5.15
CA VAL A 10 -2.30 -9.51 -4.06
C VAL A 10 -1.13 -8.91 -3.28
N ILE A 11 -1.04 -7.58 -3.25
CA ILE A 11 0.03 -6.87 -2.54
C ILE A 11 -0.26 -6.80 -1.05
N CYS A 12 -1.48 -6.39 -0.71
CA CYS A 12 -1.96 -6.33 0.66
C CYS A 12 -3.41 -6.80 0.68
N GLN A 13 -3.82 -7.38 1.78
CA GLN A 13 -5.17 -7.88 1.93
C GLN A 13 -5.89 -7.14 3.04
N ASP A 14 -7.18 -6.86 2.83
CA ASP A 14 -8.03 -6.27 3.85
C ASP A 14 -7.94 -7.10 5.14
N GLY A 15 -7.69 -6.44 6.25
CA GLY A 15 -7.55 -7.08 7.56
C GLY A 15 -6.13 -7.47 7.95
N GLU A 16 -5.18 -7.45 7.00
CA GLU A 16 -3.78 -7.70 7.32
C GLU A 16 -3.17 -6.52 8.09
N MET A 17 -2.19 -6.83 8.92
CA MET A 17 -1.47 -5.80 9.67
C MET A 17 -0.75 -4.84 8.72
N ALA A 18 -0.99 -3.55 8.90
CA ALA A 18 -0.37 -2.51 8.09
C ALA A 18 0.95 -2.08 8.72
N ASP A 19 2.02 -2.74 8.34
CA ASP A 19 3.37 -2.50 8.86
C ASP A 19 4.31 -1.85 7.84
N SER A 20 3.80 -1.56 6.65
CA SER A 20 4.60 -0.95 5.58
C SER A 20 3.72 -0.08 4.70
N ILE A 21 4.34 0.91 4.08
CA ILE A 21 3.72 1.67 3.01
C ILE A 21 4.46 1.37 1.72
N TYR A 22 3.78 1.49 0.60
CA TYR A 22 4.35 1.17 -0.72
C TYR A 22 4.11 2.30 -1.69
N LEU A 23 5.18 2.81 -2.27
CA LEU A 23 5.09 3.79 -3.36
C LEU A 23 5.05 3.05 -4.68
N ILE A 24 4.05 3.31 -5.51
CA ILE A 24 3.94 2.72 -6.84
C ILE A 24 4.87 3.50 -7.77
N MET A 25 5.86 2.81 -8.31
CA MET A 25 6.83 3.37 -9.24
C MET A 25 6.44 3.17 -10.69
N SER A 26 5.73 2.09 -10.99
CA SER A 26 5.17 1.82 -12.32
C SER A 26 4.06 0.78 -12.20
N GLY A 27 3.18 0.74 -13.19
CA GLY A 27 2.07 -0.21 -13.24
C GLY A 27 0.81 0.33 -12.58
N THR A 28 -0.22 -0.51 -12.53
CA THR A 28 -1.53 -0.16 -11.99
C THR A 28 -1.96 -1.15 -10.92
N VAL A 29 -2.50 -0.65 -9.84
CA VAL A 29 -3.01 -1.44 -8.71
C VAL A 29 -4.49 -1.18 -8.54
N ARG A 30 -5.25 -2.25 -8.33
CA ARG A 30 -6.67 -2.15 -7.99
C ARG A 30 -6.83 -2.31 -6.49
N ALA A 31 -7.50 -1.34 -5.87
CA ALA A 31 -7.88 -1.40 -4.46
C ALA A 31 -9.37 -1.73 -4.40
N THR A 32 -9.72 -2.78 -3.66
CA THR A 32 -11.11 -3.21 -3.52
C THR A 32 -11.56 -3.15 -2.07
N TYR A 33 -12.83 -2.88 -1.87
CA TYR A 33 -13.45 -2.87 -0.55
C TYR A 33 -14.90 -3.36 -0.70
N ALA A 34 -15.67 -3.41 0.41
CA ALA A 34 -16.97 -4.05 0.43
C ALA A 34 -17.96 -3.56 -0.63
N VAL A 35 -17.90 -2.28 -0.99
CA VAL A 35 -18.91 -1.66 -1.88
C VAL A 35 -18.33 -1.08 -3.18
N GLY A 36 -17.06 -1.35 -3.48
CA GLY A 36 -16.50 -0.80 -4.71
C GLY A 36 -15.02 -1.06 -4.88
N GLU A 37 -14.46 -0.31 -5.82
CA GLU A 37 -13.03 -0.37 -6.11
C GLU A 37 -12.54 0.97 -6.60
N PHE A 38 -11.23 1.17 -6.52
CA PHE A 38 -10.55 2.30 -7.14
C PHE A 38 -9.16 1.87 -7.58
N PHE A 39 -8.52 2.70 -8.38
CA PHE A 39 -7.25 2.34 -9.01
C PHE A 39 -6.16 3.30 -8.58
N LEU A 40 -4.95 2.75 -8.43
CA LEU A 40 -3.76 3.49 -8.07
C LEU A 40 -2.73 3.27 -9.17
N GLU A 41 -1.91 4.29 -9.41
CA GLU A 41 -0.88 4.23 -10.43
C GLU A 41 0.38 4.92 -9.96
N LYS A 42 1.34 5.08 -10.86
CA LYS A 42 2.63 5.70 -10.54
C LYS A 42 2.46 6.99 -9.73
N GLY A 43 3.15 7.07 -8.61
CA GLY A 43 3.11 8.20 -7.71
C GLY A 43 2.15 8.05 -6.53
N ASP A 44 1.23 7.08 -6.61
CA ASP A 44 0.31 6.82 -5.51
C ASP A 44 0.97 5.95 -4.44
N ILE A 45 0.47 6.07 -3.21
CA ILE A 45 1.02 5.36 -2.06
C ILE A 45 -0.03 4.43 -1.47
N ILE A 46 0.32 3.16 -1.31
CA ILE A 46 -0.51 2.16 -0.66
C ILE A 46 -0.26 2.22 0.84
N GLY A 47 -1.31 2.30 1.62
CA GLY A 47 -1.24 2.18 3.08
C GLY A 47 -1.10 3.48 3.84
N LEU A 48 -0.94 4.61 3.15
CA LEU A 48 -0.73 5.90 3.83
C LEU A 48 -1.90 6.28 4.73
N CYS A 49 -3.12 6.05 4.29
CA CYS A 49 -4.32 6.36 5.07
C CYS A 49 -4.60 5.35 6.19
N GLU A 50 -3.92 4.21 6.17
CA GLU A 50 -4.21 3.07 7.03
C GLU A 50 -3.21 2.88 8.16
N ILE A 51 -2.12 3.67 8.18
CA ILE A 51 -1.05 3.53 9.16
C ILE A 51 -1.54 3.67 10.60
N TYR A 52 -2.48 4.59 10.85
CA TYR A 52 -3.00 4.84 12.20
C TYR A 52 -4.05 3.83 12.62
N ARG A 53 -4.48 2.96 11.72
CA ARG A 53 -5.49 1.95 11.99
C ARG A 53 -4.91 0.56 12.21
N GLU A 54 -3.61 0.42 12.01
CA GLU A 54 -2.85 -0.80 12.21
C GLU A 54 -3.20 -1.95 11.26
N LYS A 55 -4.23 -1.79 10.42
CA LYS A 55 -4.66 -2.80 9.45
C LYS A 55 -5.00 -2.16 8.13
N TYR A 56 -4.79 -2.92 7.07
CA TYR A 56 -5.24 -2.50 5.74
C TYR A 56 -6.76 -2.64 5.66
N HIS A 57 -7.41 -1.63 5.09
CA HIS A 57 -8.86 -1.61 4.90
C HIS A 57 -9.28 -1.90 3.48
N PHE A 58 -8.34 -2.14 2.61
CA PHE A 58 -8.56 -2.48 1.21
C PHE A 58 -7.68 -3.66 0.84
N SER A 59 -8.13 -4.45 -0.15
CA SER A 59 -7.26 -5.43 -0.78
C SER A 59 -6.67 -4.79 -2.01
N TYR A 60 -5.34 -4.84 -2.13
CA TYR A 60 -4.61 -4.22 -3.23
C TYR A 60 -4.03 -5.30 -4.13
N THR A 61 -4.42 -5.29 -5.40
CA THR A 61 -4.01 -6.32 -6.38
C THR A 61 -3.35 -5.65 -7.57
N ALA A 62 -2.21 -6.19 -8.00
CA ALA A 62 -1.54 -5.72 -9.21
C ALA A 62 -2.36 -6.12 -10.44
N LEU A 63 -2.73 -5.15 -11.28
CA LEU A 63 -3.46 -5.40 -12.52
C LEU A 63 -2.53 -5.78 -13.66
N ASP A 64 -1.32 -5.23 -13.64
CA ASP A 64 -0.26 -5.55 -14.57
C ASP A 64 1.02 -5.72 -13.75
N ASP A 65 2.16 -5.79 -14.39
CA ASP A 65 3.43 -5.87 -13.66
C ASP A 65 3.69 -4.51 -13.01
N VAL A 66 3.83 -4.52 -11.70
CA VAL A 66 3.97 -3.32 -10.87
C VAL A 66 5.33 -3.31 -10.21
N THR A 67 5.97 -2.14 -10.19
CA THR A 67 7.18 -1.92 -9.40
C THR A 67 6.81 -1.03 -8.23
N ILE A 68 7.14 -1.47 -7.02
CA ILE A 68 6.87 -0.72 -5.80
C ILE A 68 8.16 -0.50 -5.01
N ALA A 69 8.19 0.59 -4.26
CA ALA A 69 9.21 0.84 -3.25
C ALA A 69 8.54 0.65 -1.88
N SER A 70 9.10 -0.24 -1.07
CA SER A 70 8.55 -0.61 0.23
C SER A 70 9.26 0.15 1.34
N PHE A 71 8.49 0.73 2.24
CA PHE A 71 8.99 1.47 3.39
C PHE A 71 8.34 0.92 4.64
N PRO A 72 9.06 0.13 5.45
CA PRO A 72 8.53 -0.29 6.74
C PRO A 72 8.41 0.91 7.66
N TYR A 73 7.40 0.89 8.52
CA TYR A 73 7.24 1.96 9.49
C TYR A 73 6.83 1.41 10.85
N HIS A 74 7.09 2.22 11.86
CA HIS A 74 6.56 2.01 13.19
C HIS A 74 5.81 3.28 13.59
N LEU A 75 4.68 3.13 14.23
CA LEU A 75 3.85 4.26 14.64
C LEU A 75 4.64 5.29 15.44
N ASP A 76 5.50 4.84 16.33
CA ASP A 76 6.34 5.72 17.14
C ASP A 76 7.27 6.58 16.30
N SER A 77 7.86 6.01 15.26
CA SER A 77 8.75 6.75 14.36
C SER A 77 8.00 7.83 13.60
N LEU A 78 6.78 7.52 13.15
CA LEU A 78 5.95 8.49 12.45
C LEU A 78 5.52 9.62 13.38
N THR A 79 5.15 9.29 14.60
CA THR A 79 4.78 10.28 15.62
C THR A 79 5.93 11.23 15.86
N SER A 80 7.16 10.71 16.00
CA SER A 80 8.35 11.54 16.17
C SER A 80 8.56 12.52 15.02
N LEU A 81 8.27 12.11 13.79
CA LEU A 81 8.39 12.99 12.63
C LEU A 81 7.41 14.15 12.69
N PHE A 82 6.18 13.88 13.12
CA PHE A 82 5.14 14.90 13.16
C PHE A 82 5.20 15.81 14.38
N ASP A 83 5.88 15.38 15.40
CA ASP A 83 6.00 16.16 16.65
C ASP A 83 7.09 17.24 16.60
N ARG A 84 7.74 17.38 15.50
CA ARG A 84 8.81 18.37 15.35
C ARG A 84 8.32 19.77 15.00
#